data_cafa552b9fc4ddb1181c433672226a9b
#
_entry.id   cafa552b9fc4ddb1181c433672226a9b
#
_cell.length_a   1.000
_cell.length_b   1.000
_cell.length_c   1.000
_cell.angle_alpha   90.00
_cell.angle_beta   90.00
_cell.angle_gamma   90.00
#
_symmetry.space_group_name_H-M   'P 1'
#
loop_
_entity.id
_entity.type
_entity.pdbx_description
1 polymer ?
#
loop_
_entity_poly.entity_id
_entity_poly.type
_entity_poly.pdbx_seq_one_letter_code
_entity_poly.pdbx_strand_id
1 'polypeptide(L)'
;TDALFNVAIGHQAIRAKVSASSNTAVGYQSMYTAGSGGSNTSVGRGSMFSDSTGGGNVAMGYHSLLDNNSGANNVAIGLSALENNTTAQDNTAVGYQALFTQTTAGTGQNTAVGYQAGYTTNGYYNSFFGIIAGKLSTGIQNTFIGHGSGNTMTTGSDNTFLGMYNGNQGGLDLRTSSNNIVLSDGDGNPRAIYQTVSGAGFWGFNLSDADAPAVYAYTSGGGQSMRDDGLLGVARNGGNVCNFNRTGDDGDVIFITQDGTVEGSISVSGTTVSYNGGHLARWSQLADNTRDNTLLKGTVLTNLDQMAVWGDEDNEQLNCTAKSSVEGDANVAGVFVNWDNDDDVYTNDMNIAMTGDMIIRIAQGTTVARGDLLMSAGDGTAKPQGDDIVRSKTIAKVTSTHVSNTYDDGSFCVPCVIMAC
;
A
#
# COMPACT_ATOMS: atom_id res chain seq x y z
N THR A 1 44.66 43.49 7.39
CA THR A 1 43.38 43.81 6.67
C THR A 1 42.42 44.34 7.69
N ASP A 2 41.96 45.57 7.47
CA ASP A 2 41.05 46.25 8.42
C ASP A 2 39.68 45.57 8.43
N ALA A 3 39.17 45.28 9.64
CA ALA A 3 37.81 44.79 9.82
C ALA A 3 36.81 45.96 9.65
N LEU A 4 36.00 45.93 8.59
CA LEU A 4 35.11 47.02 8.23
C LEU A 4 33.62 46.68 8.49
N PHE A 5 32.81 47.71 8.71
CA PHE A 5 31.34 47.60 8.82
C PHE A 5 30.86 46.71 9.96
N ASN A 6 31.55 46.64 11.09
CA ASN A 6 31.10 45.90 12.27
C ASN A 6 30.39 46.84 13.25
N VAL A 7 29.33 46.31 13.88
CA VAL A 7 28.62 46.96 15.00
C VAL A 7 28.85 46.13 16.28
N ALA A 8 29.38 46.73 17.32
CA ALA A 8 29.62 46.10 18.62
C ALA A 8 29.03 46.92 19.73
N ILE A 9 28.04 46.38 20.45
CA ILE A 9 27.37 47.03 21.58
C ILE A 9 27.40 46.09 22.80
N GLY A 10 28.11 46.48 23.83
CA GLY A 10 28.20 45.70 25.07
C GLY A 10 29.62 45.41 25.51
N HIS A 11 29.82 45.06 26.79
CA HIS A 11 31.12 44.74 27.32
C HIS A 11 31.71 43.49 26.65
N GLN A 12 32.91 43.64 26.06
CA GLN A 12 33.62 42.58 25.35
C GLN A 12 32.90 42.04 24.10
N ALA A 13 31.96 42.77 23.50
CA ALA A 13 31.42 42.43 22.20
C ALA A 13 32.49 42.53 21.12
N ILE A 14 32.62 41.53 20.26
CA ILE A 14 33.66 41.44 19.19
C ILE A 14 35.09 41.69 19.72
N ARG A 15 35.45 41.13 20.87
CA ARG A 15 36.73 41.45 21.54
C ARG A 15 37.97 41.02 20.75
N ALA A 16 37.96 39.84 20.14
CA ALA A 16 39.13 39.19 19.55
C ALA A 16 39.04 39.03 18.03
N LYS A 17 38.39 39.95 17.34
CA LYS A 17 38.21 39.87 15.88
C LYS A 17 39.45 40.33 15.13
N VAL A 18 39.94 39.50 14.19
CA VAL A 18 41.20 39.77 13.51
C VAL A 18 41.00 40.33 12.09
N SER A 19 40.01 39.89 11.31
CA SER A 19 39.88 40.35 9.91
C SER A 19 38.49 40.25 9.31
N ALA A 20 37.45 40.03 10.10
CA ALA A 20 36.10 39.83 9.61
C ALA A 20 35.27 41.12 9.52
N SER A 21 34.41 41.22 8.51
CA SER A 21 33.62 42.41 8.21
C SER A 21 32.11 42.08 8.25
N SER A 22 31.32 43.17 8.34
CA SER A 22 29.86 43.13 8.23
C SER A 22 29.18 42.32 9.36
N ASN A 23 29.72 42.36 10.56
CA ASN A 23 29.14 41.66 11.71
C ASN A 23 28.39 42.62 12.63
N THR A 24 27.32 42.18 13.22
CA THR A 24 26.55 42.88 14.25
C THR A 24 26.57 42.06 15.53
N ALA A 25 27.12 42.57 16.61
CA ALA A 25 27.16 41.93 17.92
C ALA A 25 26.60 42.87 18.99
N VAL A 26 25.56 42.41 19.68
CA VAL A 26 24.88 43.18 20.77
C VAL A 26 24.74 42.28 21.98
N GLY A 27 25.45 42.62 23.05
CA GLY A 27 25.39 41.89 24.33
C GLY A 27 26.74 41.67 24.98
N TYR A 28 26.74 41.28 26.27
CA TYR A 28 27.94 40.90 27.00
C TYR A 28 28.60 39.69 26.35
N GLN A 29 29.85 39.81 25.90
CA GLN A 29 30.63 38.74 25.25
C GLN A 29 29.94 38.15 24.00
N SER A 30 29.11 38.92 23.29
CA SER A 30 28.59 38.53 21.98
C SER A 30 29.73 38.48 20.97
N MET A 31 29.93 37.40 20.25
CA MET A 31 31.03 37.16 19.31
C MET A 31 32.43 37.40 19.93
N TYR A 32 32.66 36.87 21.12
CA TYR A 32 33.84 37.18 21.92
C TYR A 32 35.14 36.76 21.25
N THR A 33 35.23 35.55 20.70
CA THR A 33 36.44 34.99 20.04
C THR A 33 36.35 34.98 18.51
N ALA A 34 35.53 35.84 17.93
CA ALA A 34 35.32 35.84 16.50
C ALA A 34 36.61 36.11 15.70
N GLY A 35 37.03 35.13 14.90
CA GLY A 35 38.21 35.19 14.04
C GLY A 35 37.97 35.90 12.70
N SER A 36 37.86 35.14 11.58
CA SER A 36 37.70 35.67 10.23
C SER A 36 36.28 35.57 9.67
N GLY A 37 35.31 35.00 10.40
CA GLY A 37 33.91 34.86 9.98
C GLY A 37 33.21 36.20 9.81
N GLY A 38 32.60 36.46 8.65
CA GLY A 38 31.89 37.70 8.31
C GLY A 38 30.37 37.52 8.13
N SER A 39 29.69 38.68 8.04
CA SER A 39 28.23 38.72 7.80
C SER A 39 27.37 38.03 8.87
N ASN A 40 27.84 38.01 10.10
CA ASN A 40 27.09 37.40 11.21
C ASN A 40 26.28 38.43 11.99
N THR A 41 25.12 38.03 12.49
CA THR A 41 24.29 38.82 13.42
C THR A 41 24.18 38.05 14.74
N SER A 42 24.65 38.64 15.83
CA SER A 42 24.68 38.02 17.15
C SER A 42 24.07 38.96 18.19
N VAL A 43 22.97 38.58 18.81
CA VAL A 43 22.29 39.40 19.81
C VAL A 43 22.01 38.56 21.06
N GLY A 44 22.64 38.87 22.15
CA GLY A 44 22.47 38.17 23.43
C GLY A 44 23.80 37.99 24.17
N ARG A 45 23.71 37.70 25.47
CA ARG A 45 24.88 37.36 26.27
C ARG A 45 25.51 36.06 25.81
N GLY A 46 26.80 36.07 25.44
CA GLY A 46 27.52 34.88 25.01
C GLY A 46 26.99 34.25 23.71
N SER A 47 26.17 34.97 22.96
CA SER A 47 25.76 34.50 21.64
C SER A 47 26.97 34.48 20.69
N MET A 48 27.16 33.40 19.95
CA MET A 48 28.32 33.11 19.08
C MET A 48 29.68 33.37 19.79
N PHE A 49 29.81 32.93 21.02
CA PHE A 49 30.96 33.21 21.83
C PHE A 49 32.29 32.71 21.22
N SER A 50 32.28 31.49 20.66
CA SER A 50 33.45 30.78 20.14
C SER A 50 33.57 30.80 18.61
N ASP A 51 32.83 31.70 17.89
CA ASP A 51 32.89 31.72 16.42
C ASP A 51 34.24 32.13 15.90
N SER A 52 34.85 31.23 15.12
CA SER A 52 36.21 31.44 14.60
C SER A 52 36.24 31.82 13.11
N THR A 53 35.54 31.03 12.27
CA THR A 53 35.56 31.23 10.82
C THR A 53 34.18 31.17 10.18
N GLY A 54 33.12 30.83 10.91
CA GLY A 54 31.76 30.73 10.41
C GLY A 54 31.21 32.06 9.91
N GLY A 55 30.53 32.09 8.77
CA GLY A 55 29.97 33.28 8.17
C GLY A 55 28.49 33.14 7.86
N GLY A 56 27.74 34.25 7.77
CA GLY A 56 26.35 34.28 7.42
C GLY A 56 25.40 33.76 8.51
N ASN A 57 25.83 33.69 9.78
CA ASN A 57 25.03 33.17 10.86
C ASN A 57 24.15 34.24 11.51
N VAL A 58 22.95 33.85 11.96
CA VAL A 58 22.06 34.65 12.81
C VAL A 58 21.91 33.96 14.15
N ALA A 59 22.33 34.57 15.25
CA ALA A 59 22.20 34.04 16.58
C ALA A 59 21.54 35.05 17.52
N MET A 60 20.35 34.76 18.04
CA MET A 60 19.58 35.65 18.91
C MET A 60 19.13 34.91 20.18
N GLY A 61 19.71 35.21 21.29
CA GLY A 61 19.40 34.60 22.58
C GLY A 61 20.62 34.39 23.45
N TYR A 62 20.40 34.10 24.74
CA TYR A 62 21.47 33.69 25.66
C TYR A 62 22.10 32.39 25.17
N HIS A 63 23.43 32.37 24.96
CA HIS A 63 24.20 31.22 24.49
C HIS A 63 23.71 30.59 23.17
N SER A 64 22.98 31.34 22.33
CA SER A 64 22.65 30.86 20.98
C SER A 64 23.92 30.71 20.15
N LEU A 65 24.10 29.57 19.50
CA LEU A 65 25.27 29.25 18.66
C LEU A 65 26.61 29.44 19.41
N LEU A 66 26.68 29.07 20.72
CA LEU A 66 27.80 29.39 21.62
C LEU A 66 29.14 28.85 21.12
N ASP A 67 29.19 27.55 20.78
CA ASP A 67 30.42 26.82 20.47
C ASP A 67 30.70 26.73 18.94
N ASN A 68 30.04 27.54 18.13
CA ASN A 68 30.22 27.51 16.69
C ASN A 68 31.66 27.91 16.34
N ASN A 69 32.43 27.00 15.75
CA ASN A 69 33.77 27.28 15.33
C ASN A 69 33.85 27.70 13.85
N SER A 70 33.22 26.90 12.96
CA SER A 70 33.27 27.12 11.52
C SER A 70 31.95 26.91 10.78
N GLY A 71 30.88 26.58 11.50
CA GLY A 71 29.56 26.44 10.91
C GLY A 71 29.07 27.74 10.30
N ALA A 72 28.54 27.67 9.08
CA ALA A 72 28.03 28.82 8.32
C ALA A 72 26.56 28.74 8.02
N ASN A 73 25.94 29.88 7.73
CA ASN A 73 24.53 29.98 7.31
C ASN A 73 23.50 29.40 8.33
N ASN A 74 23.84 29.39 9.61
CA ASN A 74 22.94 28.90 10.64
C ASN A 74 22.05 30.02 11.17
N VAL A 75 20.79 29.70 11.46
CA VAL A 75 19.84 30.54 12.19
C VAL A 75 19.56 29.89 13.55
N ALA A 76 19.98 30.56 14.63
CA ALA A 76 19.78 30.12 16.00
C ALA A 76 19.03 31.18 16.81
N ILE A 77 17.76 31.00 17.06
CA ILE A 77 16.91 31.96 17.78
C ILE A 77 16.32 31.29 19.02
N GLY A 78 16.72 31.72 20.18
CA GLY A 78 16.27 31.18 21.45
C GLY A 78 17.42 30.91 22.40
N LEU A 79 17.12 30.72 23.70
CA LEU A 79 18.12 30.36 24.70
C LEU A 79 18.72 29.00 24.34
N SER A 80 20.05 28.94 24.20
CA SER A 80 20.82 27.72 23.89
C SER A 80 20.39 27.03 22.58
N ALA A 81 19.82 27.73 21.63
CA ALA A 81 19.58 27.20 20.29
C ALA A 81 20.93 26.95 19.59
N LEU A 82 21.16 25.76 19.04
CA LEU A 82 22.45 25.33 18.43
C LEU A 82 23.66 25.56 19.33
N GLU A 83 23.52 25.47 20.65
CA GLU A 83 24.57 25.83 21.59
C GLU A 83 25.89 25.08 21.32
N ASN A 84 25.83 23.75 21.12
CA ASN A 84 27.00 22.91 20.91
C ASN A 84 27.36 22.71 19.42
N ASN A 85 26.80 23.51 18.51
CA ASN A 85 27.20 23.44 17.11
C ASN A 85 28.64 23.85 16.95
N THR A 86 29.47 23.01 16.33
CA THR A 86 30.88 23.36 16.08
C THR A 86 31.18 23.67 14.63
N THR A 87 30.69 22.85 13.70
CA THR A 87 31.05 22.91 12.29
C THR A 87 29.89 22.73 11.34
N ALA A 88 28.72 22.29 11.85
CA ALA A 88 27.55 22.06 11.00
C ALA A 88 27.00 23.38 10.42
N GLN A 89 26.50 23.33 9.21
CA GLN A 89 26.03 24.48 8.45
C GLN A 89 24.61 24.35 7.98
N ASP A 90 24.01 25.46 7.55
CA ASP A 90 22.70 25.53 6.92
C ASP A 90 21.57 25.02 7.85
N ASN A 91 21.70 25.16 9.18
CA ASN A 91 20.68 24.77 10.13
C ASN A 91 19.78 25.96 10.51
N THR A 92 18.50 25.67 10.72
CA THR A 92 17.54 26.62 11.30
C THR A 92 17.01 26.05 12.63
N ALA A 93 17.34 26.70 13.73
CA ALA A 93 16.92 26.37 15.07
C ALA A 93 16.19 27.52 15.73
N VAL A 94 14.89 27.38 15.99
CA VAL A 94 14.06 28.41 16.62
C VAL A 94 13.36 27.81 17.85
N GLY A 95 13.76 28.25 19.03
CA GLY A 95 13.19 27.79 20.28
C GLY A 95 14.24 27.50 21.35
N TYR A 96 13.81 27.36 22.61
CA TYR A 96 14.67 26.94 23.70
C TYR A 96 15.33 25.59 23.40
N GLN A 97 16.67 25.54 23.37
CA GLN A 97 17.46 24.33 23.10
C GLN A 97 17.09 23.56 21.82
N ALA A 98 16.60 24.26 20.78
CA ALA A 98 16.41 23.63 19.47
C ALA A 98 17.77 23.25 18.88
N LEU A 99 17.94 22.02 18.37
CA LEU A 99 19.20 21.45 17.84
C LEU A 99 20.38 21.58 18.82
N PHE A 100 20.15 21.42 20.10
CA PHE A 100 21.13 21.72 21.14
C PHE A 100 22.46 20.97 20.97
N THR A 101 22.46 19.68 20.59
CA THR A 101 23.65 18.84 20.47
C THR A 101 24.17 18.66 19.05
N GLN A 102 23.75 19.48 18.11
CA GLN A 102 24.19 19.35 16.71
C GLN A 102 25.72 19.60 16.61
N THR A 103 26.48 18.52 16.45
CA THR A 103 27.95 18.59 16.35
C THR A 103 28.52 18.00 15.07
N THR A 104 27.68 17.45 14.18
CA THR A 104 28.12 16.71 13.00
C THR A 104 28.94 17.62 12.05
N ALA A 105 30.15 17.19 11.74
CA ALA A 105 31.02 17.88 10.84
C ALA A 105 30.46 17.91 9.40
N GLY A 106 30.28 19.07 8.84
CA GLY A 106 29.97 19.30 7.43
C GLY A 106 28.50 19.62 7.15
N THR A 107 27.67 18.65 6.89
CA THR A 107 26.28 18.87 6.51
C THR A 107 25.35 18.86 7.72
N GLY A 108 24.80 20.00 8.08
CA GLY A 108 23.68 20.08 9.04
C GLY A 108 22.34 20.00 8.30
N GLN A 109 21.97 21.11 7.69
CA GLN A 109 20.74 21.25 6.88
C GLN A 109 19.48 20.75 7.59
N ASN A 110 19.44 20.97 8.93
CA ASN A 110 18.29 20.64 9.74
C ASN A 110 17.43 21.89 9.98
N THR A 111 16.14 21.71 10.04
CA THR A 111 15.20 22.74 10.49
C THR A 111 14.48 22.26 11.75
N ALA A 112 14.62 22.95 12.86
CA ALA A 112 13.94 22.65 14.10
C ALA A 112 13.27 23.89 14.69
N VAL A 113 11.98 23.84 14.83
CA VAL A 113 11.17 24.94 15.39
C VAL A 113 10.32 24.43 16.54
N GLY A 114 10.63 24.87 17.74
CA GLY A 114 9.94 24.49 18.96
C GLY A 114 10.87 24.29 20.16
N TYR A 115 10.30 24.26 21.38
CA TYR A 115 11.02 23.92 22.60
C TYR A 115 11.67 22.53 22.46
N GLN A 116 12.98 22.43 22.58
CA GLN A 116 13.76 21.19 22.45
C GLN A 116 13.48 20.37 21.18
N ALA A 117 13.06 20.99 20.08
CA ALA A 117 12.94 20.31 18.80
C ALA A 117 14.33 19.86 18.31
N GLY A 118 14.48 18.56 18.00
CA GLY A 118 15.76 17.98 17.60
C GLY A 118 16.87 18.07 18.67
N TYR A 119 16.54 18.04 19.95
CA TYR A 119 17.49 18.33 21.04
C TYR A 119 18.77 17.50 20.98
N THR A 120 18.69 16.17 20.75
CA THR A 120 19.87 15.27 20.63
C THR A 120 20.24 14.97 19.17
N THR A 121 19.66 15.69 18.21
CA THR A 121 19.91 15.42 16.80
C THR A 121 21.37 15.66 16.44
N ASN A 122 21.97 14.64 15.87
CA ASN A 122 23.29 14.71 15.27
C ASN A 122 23.29 14.22 13.81
N GLY A 123 22.10 13.98 13.24
CA GLY A 123 21.86 13.69 11.84
C GLY A 123 21.76 14.95 10.99
N TYR A 124 21.39 14.80 9.73
CA TYR A 124 21.24 15.87 8.76
C TYR A 124 19.96 15.70 7.92
N TYR A 125 19.55 16.79 7.26
CA TYR A 125 18.31 16.83 6.44
C TYR A 125 17.02 16.57 7.22
N ASN A 126 16.99 16.85 8.51
CA ASN A 126 15.79 16.66 9.31
C ASN A 126 14.94 17.93 9.38
N SER A 127 13.62 17.78 9.44
CA SER A 127 12.63 18.84 9.61
C SER A 127 11.75 18.54 10.83
N PHE A 128 11.94 19.28 11.92
CA PHE A 128 11.22 19.11 13.19
C PHE A 128 10.41 20.36 13.54
N PHE A 129 9.09 20.25 13.55
CA PHE A 129 8.19 21.35 13.88
C PHE A 129 7.27 20.97 15.03
N GLY A 130 7.49 21.54 16.18
CA GLY A 130 6.69 21.31 17.40
C GLY A 130 7.53 21.19 18.64
N ILE A 131 6.88 21.35 19.80
CA ILE A 131 7.51 21.13 21.12
C ILE A 131 8.01 19.67 21.14
N ILE A 132 9.30 19.49 21.47
CA ILE A 132 10.01 18.20 21.56
C ILE A 132 9.89 17.30 20.30
N ALA A 133 9.54 17.86 19.12
CA ALA A 133 9.54 17.10 17.88
C ALA A 133 10.97 16.57 17.60
N GLY A 134 11.11 15.27 17.32
CA GLY A 134 12.39 14.62 17.02
C GLY A 134 13.41 14.70 18.16
N LYS A 135 12.99 14.90 19.43
CA LYS A 135 13.89 15.21 20.56
C LYS A 135 15.08 14.25 20.70
N LEU A 136 14.88 12.95 20.56
CA LEU A 136 15.90 11.90 20.70
C LEU A 136 16.40 11.35 19.35
N SER A 137 15.97 11.91 18.22
CA SER A 137 16.30 11.40 16.89
C SER A 137 17.75 11.68 16.53
N THR A 138 18.50 10.63 16.20
CA THR A 138 19.86 10.72 15.63
C THR A 138 19.90 10.30 14.16
N GLY A 139 18.77 9.85 13.61
CA GLY A 139 18.63 9.50 12.19
C GLY A 139 18.68 10.70 11.25
N ILE A 140 18.65 10.44 9.96
CA ILE A 140 18.70 11.44 8.90
C ILE A 140 17.39 11.49 8.10
N GLN A 141 17.16 12.62 7.40
CA GLN A 141 16.05 12.74 6.44
C GLN A 141 14.65 12.50 7.07
N ASN A 142 14.48 12.81 8.36
CA ASN A 142 13.21 12.68 9.02
C ASN A 142 12.40 13.99 8.98
N THR A 143 11.11 13.91 8.77
CA THR A 143 10.14 15.00 8.87
C THR A 143 9.13 14.71 9.97
N PHE A 144 9.22 15.41 11.12
CA PHE A 144 8.31 15.23 12.24
C PHE A 144 7.60 16.56 12.55
N ILE A 145 6.28 16.58 12.38
CA ILE A 145 5.44 17.77 12.54
C ILE A 145 4.34 17.48 13.57
N GLY A 146 4.39 18.19 14.69
CA GLY A 146 3.46 18.08 15.79
C GLY A 146 4.14 18.06 17.16
N HIS A 147 3.38 18.31 18.22
CA HIS A 147 3.88 18.17 19.60
C HIS A 147 4.34 16.74 19.85
N GLY A 148 5.57 16.53 20.28
CA GLY A 148 6.10 15.21 20.58
C GLY A 148 6.25 14.27 19.37
N SER A 149 5.99 14.74 18.17
CA SER A 149 6.15 13.93 16.95
C SER A 149 7.57 13.36 16.86
N GLY A 150 7.70 12.04 16.78
CA GLY A 150 8.99 11.36 16.71
C GLY A 150 9.91 11.57 17.92
N ASN A 151 9.39 12.00 19.09
CA ASN A 151 10.26 12.39 20.22
C ASN A 151 11.03 11.24 20.85
N THR A 152 10.61 9.99 20.65
CA THR A 152 11.30 8.78 21.11
C THR A 152 12.05 8.05 19.99
N MET A 153 12.00 8.58 18.76
CA MET A 153 12.81 8.05 17.65
C MET A 153 14.28 8.08 18.02
N THR A 154 15.02 7.07 17.59
CA THR A 154 16.46 6.98 17.82
C THR A 154 17.22 7.00 16.50
N THR A 155 17.50 5.87 15.90
CA THR A 155 18.34 5.74 14.68
C THR A 155 17.54 5.66 13.38
N GLY A 156 16.21 5.57 13.44
CA GLY A 156 15.36 5.51 12.23
C GLY A 156 15.53 6.72 11.33
N SER A 157 15.62 6.51 10.02
CA SER A 157 15.83 7.51 8.99
C SER A 157 14.70 7.49 7.96
N ASP A 158 14.60 8.56 7.14
CA ASP A 158 13.66 8.63 6.02
C ASP A 158 12.18 8.48 6.46
N ASN A 159 11.84 8.95 7.67
CA ASN A 159 10.49 8.86 8.21
C ASN A 159 9.75 10.20 8.12
N THR A 160 8.47 10.14 7.84
CA THR A 160 7.56 11.29 7.87
C THR A 160 6.42 11.04 8.85
N PHE A 161 6.36 11.80 9.96
CA PHE A 161 5.28 11.74 10.93
C PHE A 161 4.55 13.07 11.00
N LEU A 162 3.24 13.03 10.85
CA LEU A 162 2.36 14.18 11.00
C LEU A 162 1.35 13.90 12.12
N GLY A 163 1.34 14.75 13.14
CA GLY A 163 0.55 14.60 14.36
C GLY A 163 1.41 14.28 15.58
N MET A 164 0.85 13.66 16.62
CA MET A 164 1.53 13.39 17.90
C MET A 164 2.19 12.02 18.02
N TYR A 165 2.27 11.22 16.95
CA TYR A 165 2.93 9.93 17.03
C TYR A 165 4.39 10.06 17.44
N ASN A 166 4.74 9.48 18.60
CA ASN A 166 6.04 9.68 19.24
C ASN A 166 7.16 8.74 18.75
N GLY A 167 6.84 7.71 17.99
CA GLY A 167 7.74 6.65 17.52
C GLY A 167 7.48 5.28 18.14
N ASN A 168 6.76 5.22 19.28
CA ASN A 168 6.36 3.97 19.94
C ASN A 168 5.04 4.16 20.69
N GLN A 169 3.94 4.19 19.94
CA GLN A 169 2.61 4.43 20.50
C GLN A 169 1.57 3.64 19.71
N GLY A 170 0.46 3.28 20.36
CA GLY A 170 -0.59 2.52 19.72
C GLY A 170 -0.14 1.12 19.25
N GLY A 171 0.81 0.47 19.94
CA GLY A 171 1.36 -0.83 19.57
C GLY A 171 2.35 -0.81 18.40
N LEU A 172 2.52 0.34 17.72
CA LEU A 172 3.47 0.52 16.65
C LEU A 172 4.80 1.04 17.20
N ASP A 173 5.90 0.29 17.02
CA ASP A 173 7.26 0.69 17.39
C ASP A 173 8.13 0.91 16.16
N LEU A 174 8.41 2.18 15.85
CA LEU A 174 9.25 2.60 14.71
C LEU A 174 10.54 3.28 15.13
N ARG A 175 10.90 3.24 16.41
CA ARG A 175 12.03 4.02 16.96
C ARG A 175 13.35 3.84 16.22
N THR A 176 13.57 2.67 15.64
CA THR A 176 14.77 2.32 14.86
C THR A 176 14.47 2.02 13.40
N SER A 177 13.20 2.05 13.00
CA SER A 177 12.74 1.73 11.64
C SER A 177 12.87 2.93 10.72
N SER A 178 13.06 2.67 9.44
CA SER A 178 13.22 3.67 8.38
C SER A 178 12.17 3.53 7.30
N ASN A 179 12.00 4.58 6.47
CA ASN A 179 11.10 4.60 5.32
C ASN A 179 9.61 4.45 5.70
N ASN A 180 9.18 5.08 6.79
CA ASN A 180 7.78 5.04 7.23
C ASN A 180 7.12 6.40 7.08
N ILE A 181 5.82 6.40 6.77
CA ILE A 181 4.94 7.57 6.85
C ILE A 181 3.85 7.27 7.88
N VAL A 182 3.66 8.16 8.85
CA VAL A 182 2.60 8.03 9.86
C VAL A 182 1.79 9.32 9.91
N LEU A 183 0.49 9.19 9.73
CA LEU A 183 -0.48 10.23 10.05
C LEU A 183 -1.18 9.82 11.36
N SER A 184 -1.05 10.62 12.40
CA SER A 184 -1.63 10.34 13.71
C SER A 184 -2.64 11.41 14.14
N ASP A 185 -3.52 11.05 15.05
CA ASP A 185 -4.41 12.01 15.71
C ASP A 185 -3.69 12.85 16.78
N GLY A 186 -4.47 13.72 17.45
CA GLY A 186 -3.97 14.59 18.50
C GLY A 186 -3.52 13.88 19.78
N ASP A 187 -3.88 12.62 19.96
CA ASP A 187 -3.43 11.75 21.07
C ASP A 187 -2.23 10.87 20.66
N GLY A 188 -1.81 10.92 19.39
CA GLY A 188 -0.67 10.20 18.86
C GLY A 188 -0.98 8.79 18.34
N ASN A 189 -2.27 8.40 18.28
CA ASN A 189 -2.61 7.10 17.71
C ASN A 189 -2.49 7.14 16.19
N PRO A 190 -1.79 6.20 15.57
CA PRO A 190 -1.69 6.10 14.12
C PRO A 190 -3.06 5.92 13.46
N ARG A 191 -3.38 6.72 12.42
CA ARG A 191 -4.62 6.65 11.65
C ARG A 191 -4.38 6.20 10.21
N ALA A 192 -3.24 6.57 9.65
CA ALA A 192 -2.74 6.01 8.40
C ALA A 192 -1.24 5.79 8.52
N ILE A 193 -0.76 4.66 8.01
CA ILE A 193 0.64 4.25 8.06
C ILE A 193 1.06 3.77 6.68
N TYR A 194 2.24 4.20 6.22
CA TYR A 194 2.97 3.52 5.16
C TYR A 194 4.21 2.86 5.75
N GLN A 195 4.39 1.58 5.47
CA GLN A 195 5.56 0.80 5.89
C GLN A 195 6.03 -0.11 4.77
N THR A 196 7.32 -0.46 4.79
CA THR A 196 7.88 -1.51 3.95
C THR A 196 8.13 -2.76 4.79
N VAL A 197 7.47 -3.86 4.46
CA VAL A 197 7.65 -5.16 5.14
C VAL A 197 8.07 -6.19 4.10
N SER A 198 9.20 -6.87 4.34
CA SER A 198 9.75 -7.89 3.42
C SER A 198 9.92 -7.41 1.97
N GLY A 199 10.20 -6.11 1.77
CA GLY A 199 10.42 -5.53 0.46
C GLY A 199 9.17 -5.02 -0.26
N ALA A 200 7.97 -5.24 0.26
CA ALA A 200 6.73 -4.68 -0.25
C ALA A 200 6.26 -3.49 0.61
N GLY A 201 5.87 -2.39 -0.04
CA GLY A 201 5.25 -1.25 0.62
C GLY A 201 3.74 -1.43 0.79
N PHE A 202 3.18 -0.95 1.88
CA PHE A 202 1.73 -0.95 2.07
C PHE A 202 1.24 0.27 2.84
N TRP A 203 0.03 0.72 2.50
CA TRP A 203 -0.74 1.66 3.29
C TRP A 203 -1.72 0.93 4.19
N GLY A 204 -1.73 1.25 5.46
CA GLY A 204 -2.73 0.79 6.42
C GLY A 204 -3.56 1.96 6.96
N PHE A 205 -4.87 1.76 7.13
CA PHE A 205 -5.78 2.78 7.66
C PHE A 205 -6.51 2.25 8.89
N ASN A 206 -6.56 3.09 9.96
CA ASN A 206 -7.24 2.81 11.21
C ASN A 206 -6.85 1.44 11.82
N LEU A 207 -5.56 1.14 11.79
CA LEU A 207 -4.99 -0.07 12.38
C LEU A 207 -5.06 0.03 13.90
N SER A 208 -5.51 -1.02 14.56
CA SER A 208 -5.45 -1.13 16.01
C SER A 208 -4.10 -1.67 16.47
N ASP A 209 -3.78 -1.43 17.71
CA ASP A 209 -2.49 -1.51 18.37
C ASP A 209 -1.61 -2.75 18.12
N ALA A 210 -2.21 -3.88 17.80
CA ALA A 210 -1.47 -5.15 17.64
C ALA A 210 -1.32 -5.57 16.17
N ASP A 211 -1.90 -4.84 15.22
CA ASP A 211 -2.32 -5.42 13.95
C ASP A 211 -1.60 -4.86 12.72
N ALA A 212 -0.74 -3.84 12.86
CA ALA A 212 -0.02 -3.28 11.73
C ALA A 212 0.76 -4.33 10.91
N PRO A 213 1.46 -5.30 11.53
CA PRO A 213 2.03 -6.44 10.82
C PRO A 213 1.03 -7.54 10.46
N ALA A 214 -0.08 -7.66 11.21
CA ALA A 214 -1.04 -8.76 11.09
C ALA A 214 -2.08 -8.53 9.98
N VAL A 215 -2.40 -7.29 9.64
CA VAL A 215 -3.22 -6.97 8.45
C VAL A 215 -2.54 -7.48 7.17
N TYR A 216 -1.21 -7.48 7.16
CA TYR A 216 -0.44 -8.08 6.08
C TYR A 216 -0.62 -9.62 5.98
N ALA A 217 -0.80 -10.28 7.12
CA ALA A 217 -0.92 -11.75 7.19
C ALA A 217 -2.39 -12.25 7.16
N TYR A 218 -3.38 -11.36 7.17
CA TYR A 218 -4.82 -11.68 7.26
C TYR A 218 -5.22 -12.56 8.47
N THR A 219 -4.38 -12.64 9.49
CA THR A 219 -4.53 -13.63 10.57
C THR A 219 -5.16 -13.10 11.86
N SER A 220 -5.13 -11.79 12.10
CA SER A 220 -5.77 -11.18 13.28
C SER A 220 -5.95 -9.67 13.11
N GLY A 221 -6.93 -9.10 13.82
CA GLY A 221 -7.20 -7.68 13.87
C GLY A 221 -8.16 -7.13 12.81
N GLY A 222 -8.27 -5.81 12.76
CA GLY A 222 -9.15 -5.10 11.85
C GLY A 222 -8.42 -3.94 11.17
N GLY A 223 -8.70 -3.72 9.89
CA GLY A 223 -8.12 -2.60 9.14
C GLY A 223 -8.20 -2.79 7.64
N GLN A 224 -7.59 -1.86 6.93
CA GLN A 224 -7.46 -1.88 5.47
C GLN A 224 -5.99 -1.72 5.11
N SER A 225 -5.55 -2.45 4.11
CA SER A 225 -4.22 -2.29 3.53
C SER A 225 -4.30 -2.21 2.02
N MET A 226 -3.46 -1.37 1.42
CA MET A 226 -3.23 -1.31 -0.01
C MET A 226 -1.74 -1.51 -0.24
N ARG A 227 -1.39 -2.51 -1.03
CA ARG A 227 -0.01 -2.81 -1.36
C ARG A 227 0.42 -2.07 -2.63
N ASP A 228 1.71 -1.89 -2.80
CA ASP A 228 2.32 -1.29 -3.99
C ASP A 228 2.19 -2.17 -5.25
N ASP A 229 1.98 -3.49 -5.09
CA ASP A 229 1.63 -4.43 -6.15
C ASP A 229 0.14 -4.46 -6.51
N GLY A 230 -0.68 -3.59 -5.88
CA GLY A 230 -2.11 -3.41 -6.17
C GLY A 230 -3.06 -4.27 -5.33
N LEU A 231 -2.58 -5.09 -4.40
CA LEU A 231 -3.47 -5.86 -3.53
C LEU A 231 -4.20 -4.97 -2.52
N LEU A 232 -5.53 -5.03 -2.50
CA LEU A 232 -6.38 -4.45 -1.45
C LEU A 232 -6.78 -5.54 -0.44
N GLY A 233 -6.30 -5.42 0.79
CA GLY A 233 -6.69 -6.26 1.91
C GLY A 233 -7.64 -5.53 2.86
N VAL A 234 -8.72 -6.19 3.28
CA VAL A 234 -9.65 -5.68 4.29
C VAL A 234 -9.96 -6.78 5.29
N ALA A 235 -9.76 -6.49 6.58
CA ALA A 235 -10.02 -7.44 7.66
C ALA A 235 -10.84 -6.79 8.78
N ARG A 236 -11.70 -7.56 9.44
CA ARG A 236 -12.48 -7.14 10.61
C ARG A 236 -12.75 -8.33 11.53
N ASN A 237 -12.58 -8.11 12.82
CA ASN A 237 -12.97 -9.09 13.83
C ASN A 237 -14.47 -8.94 14.12
N GLY A 238 -15.28 -9.83 13.56
CA GLY A 238 -16.74 -9.83 13.67
C GLY A 238 -17.43 -8.73 12.82
N GLY A 239 -18.62 -9.03 12.31
CA GLY A 239 -19.44 -8.15 11.48
C GLY A 239 -19.00 -8.10 10.00
N ASN A 240 -19.61 -7.18 9.23
CA ASN A 240 -19.35 -7.06 7.80
C ASN A 240 -17.95 -6.47 7.53
N VAL A 241 -17.21 -7.08 6.63
CA VAL A 241 -15.85 -6.65 6.25
C VAL A 241 -15.90 -5.46 5.28
N CYS A 242 -16.77 -5.54 4.29
CA CYS A 242 -16.97 -4.47 3.30
C CYS A 242 -18.46 -4.17 3.14
N ASN A 243 -18.77 -2.91 2.87
CA ASN A 243 -20.08 -2.48 2.44
C ASN A 243 -19.93 -1.71 1.13
N PHE A 244 -20.44 -2.28 0.04
CA PHE A 244 -20.52 -1.63 -1.25
C PHE A 244 -21.93 -1.09 -1.40
N ASN A 245 -22.07 0.24 -1.43
CA ASN A 245 -23.38 0.89 -1.47
C ASN A 245 -23.46 1.82 -2.70
N ARG A 246 -24.47 1.55 -3.55
CA ARG A 246 -24.88 2.43 -4.63
C ARG A 246 -26.13 3.19 -4.20
N THR A 247 -26.12 4.51 -4.26
CA THR A 247 -27.22 5.37 -3.81
C THR A 247 -27.87 6.06 -5.01
N GLY A 248 -29.19 6.07 -5.03
CA GLY A 248 -30.00 6.86 -5.97
C GLY A 248 -30.58 6.10 -7.14
N ASP A 249 -29.93 5.03 -7.62
CA ASP A 249 -30.43 4.22 -8.73
C ASP A 249 -29.97 2.75 -8.64
N ASP A 250 -30.54 1.89 -9.47
CA ASP A 250 -30.12 0.51 -9.66
C ASP A 250 -28.87 0.44 -10.57
N GLY A 251 -28.06 -0.61 -10.43
CA GLY A 251 -26.91 -0.88 -11.30
C GLY A 251 -25.75 -1.58 -10.63
N ASP A 252 -24.61 -1.60 -11.31
CA ASP A 252 -23.43 -2.32 -10.85
C ASP A 252 -22.78 -1.63 -9.65
N VAL A 253 -22.37 -2.42 -8.66
CA VAL A 253 -21.63 -2.01 -7.46
C VAL A 253 -20.21 -2.53 -7.43
N ILE A 254 -19.92 -3.61 -8.16
CA ILE A 254 -18.57 -4.16 -8.34
C ILE A 254 -18.42 -4.60 -9.79
N PHE A 255 -17.35 -4.17 -10.46
CA PHE A 255 -16.90 -4.71 -11.72
C PHE A 255 -15.75 -5.68 -11.49
N ILE A 256 -15.75 -6.79 -12.20
CA ILE A 256 -14.62 -7.72 -12.34
C ILE A 256 -14.08 -7.54 -13.74
N THR A 257 -12.84 -7.07 -13.87
CA THR A 257 -12.24 -6.72 -15.14
C THR A 257 -10.90 -7.43 -15.33
N GLN A 258 -10.61 -7.81 -16.57
CA GLN A 258 -9.31 -8.28 -17.01
C GLN A 258 -8.86 -7.43 -18.20
N ASP A 259 -7.63 -6.92 -18.19
CA ASP A 259 -7.05 -6.08 -19.26
C ASP A 259 -7.97 -4.93 -19.73
N GLY A 260 -8.71 -4.34 -18.78
CA GLY A 260 -9.66 -3.26 -19.04
C GLY A 260 -11.01 -3.70 -19.61
N THR A 261 -11.24 -4.99 -19.84
CA THR A 261 -12.52 -5.57 -20.26
C THR A 261 -13.32 -6.00 -19.03
N VAL A 262 -14.62 -5.72 -18.99
CA VAL A 262 -15.50 -6.18 -17.92
C VAL A 262 -15.88 -7.64 -18.18
N GLU A 263 -15.45 -8.54 -17.31
CA GLU A 263 -15.76 -9.97 -17.36
C GLU A 263 -17.01 -10.33 -16.56
N GLY A 264 -17.37 -9.46 -15.61
CA GLY A 264 -18.58 -9.63 -14.81
C GLY A 264 -18.80 -8.48 -13.84
N SER A 265 -19.95 -8.50 -13.18
CA SER A 265 -20.28 -7.50 -12.14
C SER A 265 -21.15 -8.10 -11.04
N ILE A 266 -21.18 -7.40 -9.91
CA ILE A 266 -22.24 -7.56 -8.90
C ILE A 266 -23.09 -6.31 -8.96
N SER A 267 -24.39 -6.47 -9.22
CA SER A 267 -25.33 -5.35 -9.34
C SER A 267 -26.47 -5.46 -8.33
N VAL A 268 -27.12 -4.33 -8.09
CA VAL A 268 -28.35 -4.24 -7.28
C VAL A 268 -29.48 -3.67 -8.10
N SER A 269 -30.70 -4.21 -7.90
CA SER A 269 -31.95 -3.67 -8.45
C SER A 269 -33.07 -3.88 -7.43
N GLY A 270 -33.60 -2.80 -6.88
CA GLY A 270 -34.54 -2.83 -5.78
C GLY A 270 -33.97 -3.59 -4.58
N THR A 271 -34.56 -4.77 -4.24
CA THR A 271 -34.10 -5.66 -3.15
C THR A 271 -33.26 -6.84 -3.63
N THR A 272 -32.94 -6.89 -4.93
CA THR A 272 -32.25 -8.02 -5.56
C THR A 272 -30.76 -7.70 -5.76
N VAL A 273 -29.90 -8.66 -5.40
CA VAL A 273 -28.47 -8.67 -5.77
C VAL A 273 -28.30 -9.69 -6.89
N SER A 274 -27.67 -9.25 -7.98
CA SER A 274 -27.37 -10.10 -9.14
C SER A 274 -25.86 -10.23 -9.32
N TYR A 275 -25.42 -11.44 -9.65
CA TYR A 275 -24.06 -11.75 -10.08
C TYR A 275 -24.08 -11.87 -11.61
N ASN A 276 -23.54 -10.88 -12.27
CA ASN A 276 -23.58 -10.76 -13.73
C ASN A 276 -22.24 -11.25 -14.31
N GLY A 277 -22.06 -12.54 -14.33
CA GLY A 277 -21.06 -13.23 -15.11
C GLY A 277 -21.78 -14.27 -15.96
N GLY A 278 -21.22 -14.68 -17.09
CA GLY A 278 -21.90 -15.62 -17.97
C GLY A 278 -22.25 -16.94 -17.27
N HIS A 279 -21.38 -17.43 -16.38
CA HIS A 279 -21.53 -18.71 -15.69
C HIS A 279 -20.57 -18.80 -14.50
N LEU A 280 -20.89 -19.70 -13.55
CA LEU A 280 -19.91 -20.15 -12.55
C LEU A 280 -19.13 -21.31 -13.14
N ALA A 281 -17.83 -21.16 -13.18
CA ALA A 281 -16.91 -22.18 -13.66
C ALA A 281 -16.04 -22.76 -12.52
N ARG A 282 -15.53 -23.95 -12.74
CA ARG A 282 -14.45 -24.55 -11.96
C ARG A 282 -13.33 -24.98 -12.87
N TRP A 283 -12.14 -25.14 -12.32
CA TRP A 283 -11.03 -25.78 -13.02
C TRP A 283 -11.15 -27.29 -13.05
N SER A 284 -10.59 -27.92 -14.05
CA SER A 284 -10.45 -29.37 -14.17
C SER A 284 -9.33 -29.71 -15.16
N GLN A 285 -8.97 -30.97 -15.22
CA GLN A 285 -7.98 -31.53 -16.16
C GLN A 285 -8.55 -32.75 -16.86
N LEU A 286 -8.00 -33.12 -18.03
CA LEU A 286 -8.17 -34.44 -18.60
C LEU A 286 -7.38 -35.47 -17.78
N ALA A 287 -7.80 -36.75 -17.81
CA ALA A 287 -7.21 -37.83 -17.00
C ALA A 287 -5.72 -38.07 -17.25
N ASP A 288 -5.22 -37.77 -18.42
CA ASP A 288 -3.84 -37.91 -18.84
C ASP A 288 -3.02 -36.63 -18.69
N ASN A 289 -3.61 -35.59 -18.12
CA ASN A 289 -3.01 -34.26 -17.99
C ASN A 289 -2.49 -33.70 -19.32
N THR A 290 -3.22 -33.95 -20.42
CA THR A 290 -2.92 -33.38 -21.73
C THR A 290 -3.97 -32.36 -22.16
N ARG A 291 -3.63 -31.55 -23.18
CA ARG A 291 -4.58 -30.64 -23.80
C ARG A 291 -5.13 -31.23 -25.07
N ASP A 292 -6.43 -31.50 -25.11
CA ASP A 292 -7.13 -31.93 -26.33
C ASP A 292 -7.67 -30.70 -27.09
N ASN A 293 -6.95 -30.27 -28.11
CA ASN A 293 -7.35 -29.14 -28.95
C ASN A 293 -8.59 -29.41 -29.82
N THR A 294 -9.13 -30.62 -29.82
CA THR A 294 -10.41 -30.96 -30.48
C THR A 294 -11.61 -30.76 -29.55
N LEU A 295 -11.38 -30.46 -28.28
CA LEU A 295 -12.43 -30.16 -27.32
C LEU A 295 -13.00 -28.75 -27.62
N LEU A 296 -14.22 -28.71 -28.10
CA LEU A 296 -14.88 -27.51 -28.57
C LEU A 296 -15.70 -26.85 -27.47
N LYS A 297 -15.76 -25.53 -27.42
CA LYS A 297 -16.60 -24.77 -26.49
C LYS A 297 -18.05 -25.24 -26.58
N GLY A 298 -18.67 -25.46 -25.43
CA GLY A 298 -20.05 -26.00 -25.34
C GLY A 298 -20.11 -27.51 -25.25
N THR A 299 -18.97 -28.23 -25.29
CA THR A 299 -18.91 -29.70 -25.13
C THR A 299 -19.32 -30.12 -23.72
N VAL A 300 -20.22 -31.10 -23.62
CA VAL A 300 -20.65 -31.71 -22.34
C VAL A 300 -19.55 -32.61 -21.81
N LEU A 301 -19.16 -32.37 -20.56
CA LEU A 301 -18.12 -33.13 -19.86
C LEU A 301 -18.70 -33.96 -18.72
N THR A 302 -18.08 -35.09 -18.41
CA THR A 302 -18.38 -35.99 -17.31
C THR A 302 -17.27 -35.98 -16.26
N ASN A 303 -17.61 -36.10 -14.98
CA ASN A 303 -16.63 -36.34 -13.92
C ASN A 303 -16.07 -37.77 -14.02
N LEU A 304 -14.77 -37.89 -13.81
CA LEU A 304 -14.11 -39.18 -13.62
C LEU A 304 -13.87 -39.44 -12.13
N ASP A 305 -13.75 -40.74 -11.79
CA ASP A 305 -13.36 -41.14 -10.44
C ASP A 305 -11.81 -41.08 -10.26
N GLN A 306 -11.27 -39.99 -10.72
CA GLN A 306 -9.83 -39.65 -10.66
C GLN A 306 -9.74 -38.17 -10.28
N MET A 307 -8.88 -37.86 -9.31
CA MET A 307 -8.64 -36.48 -8.90
C MET A 307 -7.67 -35.81 -9.85
N ALA A 308 -7.87 -34.52 -10.06
CA ALA A 308 -6.93 -33.65 -10.76
C ALA A 308 -5.67 -33.46 -9.92
N VAL A 309 -4.50 -33.37 -10.57
CA VAL A 309 -3.20 -33.19 -9.92
C VAL A 309 -2.65 -31.84 -10.26
N TRP A 310 -2.49 -31.00 -9.24
CA TRP A 310 -2.03 -29.61 -9.32
C TRP A 310 -0.64 -29.48 -8.67
N GLY A 311 0.38 -30.13 -9.24
CA GLY A 311 1.74 -30.10 -8.71
C GLY A 311 1.82 -30.66 -7.28
N ASP A 312 2.34 -29.89 -6.35
CA ASP A 312 2.48 -30.25 -4.93
C ASP A 312 1.25 -29.83 -4.08
N GLU A 313 0.21 -29.28 -4.68
CA GLU A 313 -1.00 -28.90 -3.97
C GLU A 313 -1.88 -30.11 -3.69
N ASP A 314 -2.29 -30.24 -2.42
CA ASP A 314 -3.22 -31.27 -1.97
C ASP A 314 -4.66 -30.81 -2.30
N ASN A 315 -5.15 -31.23 -3.47
CA ASN A 315 -6.45 -30.80 -3.96
C ASN A 315 -7.47 -31.94 -3.88
N GLU A 316 -8.14 -32.04 -2.76
CA GLU A 316 -9.12 -33.11 -2.48
C GLU A 316 -10.49 -32.89 -3.16
N GLN A 317 -10.69 -31.81 -3.91
CA GLN A 317 -12.05 -31.38 -4.30
C GLN A 317 -12.34 -31.42 -5.80
N LEU A 318 -11.34 -31.56 -6.67
CA LEU A 318 -11.53 -31.47 -8.12
C LEU A 318 -11.23 -32.79 -8.84
N ASN A 319 -12.28 -33.33 -9.45
CA ASN A 319 -12.14 -34.50 -10.34
C ASN A 319 -11.56 -34.12 -11.69
N CYS A 320 -10.79 -35.02 -12.28
CA CYS A 320 -10.56 -35.02 -13.71
C CYS A 320 -11.86 -35.20 -14.47
N THR A 321 -11.88 -34.74 -15.71
CA THR A 321 -13.04 -34.84 -16.58
C THR A 321 -12.68 -35.47 -17.93
N ALA A 322 -13.70 -35.92 -18.58
CA ALA A 322 -13.63 -36.37 -19.98
C ALA A 322 -14.85 -35.89 -20.77
N LYS A 323 -14.77 -35.96 -22.07
CA LYS A 323 -15.95 -35.77 -22.91
C LYS A 323 -17.01 -36.81 -22.55
N SER A 324 -18.25 -36.39 -22.24
CA SER A 324 -19.32 -37.32 -21.89
C SER A 324 -19.61 -38.27 -23.03
N SER A 325 -19.44 -39.57 -22.77
CA SER A 325 -19.61 -40.66 -23.75
C SER A 325 -20.88 -41.50 -23.50
N VAL A 326 -21.69 -41.10 -22.51
CA VAL A 326 -22.92 -41.82 -22.12
C VAL A 326 -24.13 -40.97 -22.39
N GLU A 327 -25.11 -41.53 -23.10
CA GLU A 327 -26.42 -40.87 -23.27
C GLU A 327 -27.14 -40.77 -21.93
N GLY A 328 -27.62 -39.55 -21.60
CA GLY A 328 -28.27 -39.27 -20.33
C GLY A 328 -27.35 -39.46 -19.11
N ASP A 329 -26.07 -39.14 -19.26
CA ASP A 329 -25.06 -39.23 -18.23
C ASP A 329 -25.47 -38.46 -16.97
N ALA A 330 -25.50 -39.16 -15.84
CA ALA A 330 -25.85 -38.61 -14.53
C ALA A 330 -24.63 -38.00 -13.79
N ASN A 331 -23.41 -38.21 -14.31
CA ASN A 331 -22.17 -37.70 -13.73
C ASN A 331 -21.61 -36.47 -14.47
N VAL A 332 -22.49 -35.72 -15.19
CA VAL A 332 -22.06 -34.55 -15.93
C VAL A 332 -21.35 -33.56 -14.99
N ALA A 333 -20.13 -33.18 -15.39
CA ALA A 333 -19.31 -32.17 -14.68
C ALA A 333 -19.73 -30.73 -14.98
N GLY A 334 -20.28 -30.53 -16.14
CA GLY A 334 -20.62 -29.26 -16.71
C GLY A 334 -20.30 -29.17 -18.21
N VAL A 335 -20.02 -27.98 -18.68
CA VAL A 335 -19.78 -27.68 -20.10
C VAL A 335 -18.42 -27.01 -20.27
N PHE A 336 -17.62 -27.49 -21.20
CA PHE A 336 -16.30 -26.93 -21.52
C PHE A 336 -16.43 -25.47 -22.03
N VAL A 337 -15.68 -24.60 -21.40
CA VAL A 337 -15.61 -23.16 -21.74
C VAL A 337 -14.38 -22.88 -22.60
N ASN A 338 -13.22 -23.05 -22.04
CA ASN A 338 -11.91 -22.81 -22.67
C ASN A 338 -10.81 -23.54 -21.89
N TRP A 339 -9.65 -23.64 -22.50
CA TRP A 339 -8.41 -23.97 -21.80
C TRP A 339 -7.93 -22.73 -21.06
N ASP A 340 -7.43 -22.93 -19.86
CA ASP A 340 -6.72 -21.90 -19.13
C ASP A 340 -5.35 -21.66 -19.77
N ASN A 341 -5.00 -20.38 -19.98
CA ASN A 341 -3.77 -20.01 -20.68
C ASN A 341 -2.97 -18.95 -19.94
N ASP A 342 -3.38 -18.61 -18.74
CA ASP A 342 -2.86 -17.43 -18.05
C ASP A 342 -1.86 -17.76 -16.95
N ASP A 343 -1.63 -19.04 -16.67
CA ASP A 343 -0.74 -19.37 -15.61
C ASP A 343 0.49 -20.18 -16.06
N ASP A 344 1.57 -19.89 -15.40
CA ASP A 344 2.87 -20.50 -15.63
C ASP A 344 3.06 -21.78 -14.81
N VAL A 345 2.11 -22.15 -13.94
CA VAL A 345 2.22 -23.23 -12.97
C VAL A 345 1.48 -24.47 -13.43
N TYR A 346 0.28 -24.33 -13.99
CA TYR A 346 -0.59 -25.43 -14.44
C TYR A 346 -0.92 -25.30 -15.92
N THR A 347 -0.31 -26.10 -16.75
CA THR A 347 -0.31 -25.87 -18.21
C THR A 347 -1.43 -26.56 -19.00
N ASN A 348 -2.23 -27.44 -18.40
CA ASN A 348 -3.22 -28.26 -19.09
C ASN A 348 -4.59 -28.27 -18.42
N ASP A 349 -4.92 -27.24 -17.70
CA ASP A 349 -6.20 -27.10 -17.07
C ASP A 349 -7.23 -26.41 -17.95
N MET A 350 -8.49 -26.61 -17.63
CA MET A 350 -9.61 -26.09 -18.36
C MET A 350 -10.69 -25.52 -17.42
N ASN A 351 -11.40 -24.54 -17.91
CA ASN A 351 -12.59 -23.99 -17.26
C ASN A 351 -13.85 -24.76 -17.69
N ILE A 352 -14.60 -25.23 -16.71
CA ILE A 352 -15.88 -25.93 -16.91
C ILE A 352 -17.01 -25.10 -16.28
N ALA A 353 -17.97 -24.67 -17.10
CA ALA A 353 -19.16 -24.02 -16.61
C ALA A 353 -20.09 -25.04 -15.92
N MET A 354 -20.47 -24.75 -14.67
CA MET A 354 -21.31 -25.60 -13.85
C MET A 354 -22.76 -25.09 -13.76
N THR A 355 -22.94 -23.78 -13.74
CA THR A 355 -24.26 -23.14 -13.64
C THR A 355 -24.20 -21.74 -14.23
N GLY A 356 -25.35 -21.21 -14.66
CA GLY A 356 -25.50 -19.91 -15.28
C GLY A 356 -25.68 -19.98 -16.80
N ASP A 357 -25.63 -18.81 -17.45
CA ASP A 357 -25.83 -18.71 -18.89
C ASP A 357 -24.61 -19.19 -19.65
N MET A 358 -24.82 -20.12 -20.56
CA MET A 358 -23.77 -20.70 -21.40
C MET A 358 -24.34 -21.18 -22.74
N ILE A 359 -23.51 -21.28 -23.76
CA ILE A 359 -23.85 -22.00 -24.98
C ILE A 359 -23.54 -23.48 -24.84
N ILE A 360 -24.46 -24.34 -25.30
CA ILE A 360 -24.27 -25.80 -25.28
C ILE A 360 -24.26 -26.33 -26.70
N ARG A 361 -23.34 -27.27 -26.95
CA ARG A 361 -23.15 -27.92 -28.24
C ARG A 361 -24.20 -29.01 -28.47
N ILE A 362 -24.91 -28.89 -29.58
CA ILE A 362 -25.95 -29.79 -30.03
C ILE A 362 -25.46 -30.56 -31.28
N ALA A 363 -25.74 -31.85 -31.35
CA ALA A 363 -25.37 -32.68 -32.52
C ALA A 363 -26.08 -32.21 -33.81
N GLN A 364 -25.39 -32.37 -34.96
CA GLN A 364 -25.97 -32.09 -36.24
C GLN A 364 -27.31 -32.85 -36.45
N GLY A 365 -28.32 -32.20 -36.98
CA GLY A 365 -29.63 -32.78 -37.23
C GLY A 365 -30.54 -32.90 -36.01
N THR A 366 -30.08 -32.56 -34.80
CA THR A 366 -30.93 -32.51 -33.61
C THR A 366 -31.72 -31.24 -33.59
N THR A 367 -33.04 -31.33 -33.40
CA THR A 367 -33.92 -30.17 -33.24
C THR A 367 -34.07 -29.86 -31.75
N VAL A 368 -33.92 -28.59 -31.42
CA VAL A 368 -34.15 -28.06 -30.06
C VAL A 368 -35.17 -26.94 -30.09
N ALA A 369 -35.99 -26.84 -29.04
CA ALA A 369 -36.95 -25.76 -28.87
C ALA A 369 -36.64 -24.97 -27.61
N ARG A 370 -37.02 -23.70 -27.54
CA ARG A 370 -36.92 -22.89 -26.32
C ARG A 370 -37.73 -23.55 -25.20
N GLY A 371 -37.11 -23.75 -24.08
CA GLY A 371 -37.68 -24.41 -22.91
C GLY A 371 -37.32 -25.89 -22.78
N ASP A 372 -36.74 -26.52 -23.81
CA ASP A 372 -36.30 -27.92 -23.73
C ASP A 372 -35.28 -28.10 -22.60
N LEU A 373 -35.43 -29.16 -21.82
CA LEU A 373 -34.41 -29.66 -20.94
C LEU A 373 -33.46 -30.56 -21.73
N LEU A 374 -32.16 -30.34 -21.53
CA LEU A 374 -31.10 -31.05 -22.24
C LEU A 374 -30.41 -32.09 -21.37
N MET A 375 -29.99 -33.18 -21.97
CA MET A 375 -29.13 -34.20 -21.41
C MET A 375 -27.95 -34.49 -22.35
N SER A 376 -26.92 -35.19 -21.87
CA SER A 376 -25.84 -35.68 -22.73
C SER A 376 -26.37 -36.58 -23.86
N ALA A 377 -25.90 -36.41 -25.08
CA ALA A 377 -26.19 -37.28 -26.19
C ALA A 377 -25.23 -38.49 -26.26
N GLY A 378 -24.19 -38.52 -25.45
CA GLY A 378 -23.18 -39.59 -25.39
C GLY A 378 -22.01 -39.43 -26.37
N ASP A 379 -21.84 -38.25 -26.95
CA ASP A 379 -20.76 -37.92 -27.88
C ASP A 379 -20.11 -36.56 -27.59
N GLY A 380 -20.38 -36.02 -26.39
CA GLY A 380 -19.97 -34.69 -25.98
C GLY A 380 -20.88 -33.57 -26.45
N THR A 381 -21.96 -33.90 -27.16
CA THR A 381 -23.04 -32.94 -27.46
C THR A 381 -24.23 -33.17 -26.51
N ALA A 382 -25.18 -32.27 -26.57
CA ALA A 382 -26.43 -32.39 -25.83
C ALA A 382 -27.61 -32.60 -26.79
N LYS A 383 -28.69 -33.17 -26.25
CA LYS A 383 -29.96 -33.32 -26.92
C LYS A 383 -31.14 -33.10 -25.96
N PRO A 384 -32.37 -32.84 -26.48
CA PRO A 384 -33.54 -32.81 -25.63
C PRO A 384 -33.74 -34.11 -24.86
N GLN A 385 -34.06 -33.98 -23.58
CA GLN A 385 -34.28 -35.14 -22.70
C GLN A 385 -35.63 -35.85 -22.94
N GLY A 386 -36.58 -35.15 -23.58
CA GLY A 386 -37.86 -35.71 -24.01
C GLY A 386 -39.01 -35.57 -22.97
N ASP A 387 -38.71 -35.03 -21.80
CA ASP A 387 -39.70 -34.64 -20.78
C ASP A 387 -39.36 -33.31 -20.13
N ASP A 388 -40.20 -32.76 -19.27
CA ASP A 388 -40.05 -31.46 -18.63
C ASP A 388 -39.69 -31.57 -17.12
N ILE A 389 -39.20 -32.74 -16.68
CA ILE A 389 -38.84 -33.01 -15.30
C ILE A 389 -37.31 -32.90 -15.13
N VAL A 390 -36.83 -32.01 -14.29
CA VAL A 390 -35.41 -31.95 -13.93
C VAL A 390 -34.99 -33.22 -13.21
N ARG A 391 -33.95 -33.87 -13.69
CA ARG A 391 -33.40 -35.14 -13.17
C ARG A 391 -31.87 -35.02 -13.02
N SER A 392 -31.26 -36.02 -12.42
CA SER A 392 -29.80 -36.13 -12.30
C SER A 392 -29.05 -36.09 -13.65
N LYS A 393 -29.71 -36.39 -14.74
CA LYS A 393 -29.17 -36.30 -16.12
C LYS A 393 -29.43 -34.97 -16.83
N THR A 394 -30.18 -34.08 -16.22
CA THR A 394 -30.51 -32.78 -16.81
C THR A 394 -29.32 -31.83 -16.65
N ILE A 395 -28.80 -31.34 -17.76
CA ILE A 395 -27.60 -30.45 -17.75
C ILE A 395 -27.97 -29.00 -17.97
N ALA A 396 -29.04 -28.72 -18.69
CA ALA A 396 -29.42 -27.34 -18.99
C ALA A 396 -30.85 -27.20 -19.48
N LYS A 397 -31.33 -25.95 -19.55
CA LYS A 397 -32.56 -25.55 -20.20
C LYS A 397 -32.29 -24.58 -21.34
N VAL A 398 -32.82 -24.85 -22.52
CA VAL A 398 -32.66 -23.98 -23.71
C VAL A 398 -33.39 -22.66 -23.47
N THR A 399 -32.66 -21.54 -23.56
CA THR A 399 -33.20 -20.19 -23.42
C THR A 399 -33.49 -19.53 -24.76
N SER A 400 -32.78 -19.93 -25.81
CA SER A 400 -32.97 -19.46 -27.16
C SER A 400 -32.57 -20.52 -28.19
N THR A 401 -33.26 -20.58 -29.31
CA THR A 401 -32.91 -21.42 -30.47
C THR A 401 -31.94 -20.74 -31.42
N HIS A 402 -31.45 -19.55 -31.05
CA HIS A 402 -30.46 -18.84 -31.86
C HIS A 402 -29.16 -19.66 -31.91
N VAL A 403 -28.69 -19.96 -33.11
CA VAL A 403 -27.40 -20.65 -33.28
C VAL A 403 -26.27 -19.62 -33.14
N SER A 404 -25.55 -19.70 -32.02
CA SER A 404 -24.45 -18.76 -31.72
C SER A 404 -23.12 -19.17 -32.36
N ASN A 405 -22.94 -20.46 -32.69
CA ASN A 405 -21.76 -20.98 -33.39
C ASN A 405 -22.12 -22.30 -34.11
N THR A 406 -21.42 -22.61 -35.21
CA THR A 406 -21.48 -23.90 -35.88
C THR A 406 -20.06 -24.39 -36.15
N TYR A 407 -19.82 -25.66 -35.85
CA TYR A 407 -18.51 -26.28 -35.99
C TYR A 407 -18.41 -27.10 -37.31
N ASP A 408 -17.18 -27.44 -37.72
CA ASP A 408 -16.90 -28.17 -38.94
C ASP A 408 -17.54 -29.55 -39.01
N ASP A 409 -17.81 -30.18 -37.86
CA ASP A 409 -18.53 -31.47 -37.75
C ASP A 409 -20.06 -31.32 -37.89
N GLY A 410 -20.54 -30.12 -38.16
CA GLY A 410 -21.94 -29.79 -38.29
C GLY A 410 -22.69 -29.64 -36.99
N SER A 411 -22.07 -29.83 -35.85
CA SER A 411 -22.65 -29.51 -34.55
C SER A 411 -22.77 -28.01 -34.37
N PHE A 412 -23.73 -27.54 -33.57
CA PHE A 412 -23.99 -26.13 -33.36
C PHE A 412 -24.29 -25.83 -31.88
N CYS A 413 -24.09 -24.59 -31.48
CA CYS A 413 -24.33 -24.13 -30.14
C CYS A 413 -25.59 -23.29 -30.00
N VAL A 414 -26.35 -23.53 -28.96
CA VAL A 414 -27.54 -22.73 -28.59
C VAL A 414 -27.37 -22.18 -27.14
N PRO A 415 -27.90 -20.97 -26.87
CA PRO A 415 -27.94 -20.40 -25.53
C PRO A 415 -28.80 -21.23 -24.58
N CYS A 416 -28.27 -21.49 -23.40
CA CYS A 416 -28.90 -22.28 -22.35
C CYS A 416 -28.57 -21.69 -20.97
N VAL A 417 -29.40 -22.03 -19.99
CA VAL A 417 -29.03 -21.97 -18.57
C VAL A 417 -28.60 -23.36 -18.12
N ILE A 418 -27.35 -23.46 -17.68
CA ILE A 418 -26.80 -24.71 -17.14
C ILE A 418 -27.41 -24.97 -15.77
N MET A 419 -27.75 -26.23 -15.54
CA MET A 419 -28.40 -26.74 -14.31
C MET A 419 -27.67 -27.97 -13.79
N ALA A 420 -26.46 -28.24 -14.30
CA ALA A 420 -25.65 -29.38 -13.85
C ALA A 420 -25.22 -29.13 -12.40
N CYS A 421 -25.65 -29.99 -11.49
CA CYS A 421 -25.33 -29.99 -10.08
C CYS A 421 -24.55 -31.26 -9.71
#